data_8c86289a3e177737e0fd9729c516298c
#
_entry.id   8c86289a3e177737e0fd9729c516298c
#
_cell.length_a   1.000
_cell.length_b   1.000
_cell.length_c   1.000
_cell.angle_alpha   90.00
_cell.angle_beta   90.00
_cell.angle_gamma   90.00
#
_symmetry.space_group_name_H-M   'P 1'
#
loop_
_entity.id
_entity.type
_entity.pdbx_description
1 polymer ?
#
loop_
_entity_poly.entity_id
_entity_poly.type
_entity_poly.pdbx_seq_one_letter_code
_entity_poly.pdbx_strand_id
1 'polypeptide(L)'
;MSGNTSQMIIIALMNKIVKSFLWPLIGLCLMSAAVSCSMDAGYCQLTGYAQGGTYSVKFNMKGVKVPKDEIHNGIESILTKIDTTLSGYNKGSQLSRFNEGLPVVPNDMFKDIYSLSRKFYYETGGALDVASGPLFDIWGFGFTTDQMPSQSQVDSVRATCGMDKLDEGMAPLVQGLKPRLNFNAIAQGYSSDRIADYLHSLGVKDMLVDIGEIYCEGVNQKGNPWSIGIDRPFDGNMTPGADLDGIWKGDGSGKGVVTSGNYRKFYEKDGKKYSHTIDPRTGFPVQHNLLSATIIAPDAATADAYATYCMVIGLDEAKAFISSREDIEGYLIYDSDGLMREWASSGFNLAVN
;
A
#
# COMPACT_ATOMS: atom_id res chain seq x y z
N MET A 1 -41.02 37.61 50.39
CA MET A 1 -40.79 38.00 48.99
C MET A 1 -39.36 38.52 48.82
N SER A 2 -38.34 37.63 48.78
CA SER A 2 -36.93 38.07 48.58
C SER A 2 -36.04 36.94 47.99
N GLY A 3 -36.63 36.07 47.13
CA GLY A 3 -35.86 34.96 46.58
C GLY A 3 -35.60 34.99 45.06
N ASN A 4 -36.11 35.99 44.33
CA ASN A 4 -36.11 35.89 42.85
C ASN A 4 -35.11 36.77 42.15
N THR A 5 -34.42 37.70 42.85
CA THR A 5 -33.51 38.65 42.23
C THR A 5 -32.07 38.08 42.08
N SER A 6 -31.67 37.22 43.02
CA SER A 6 -30.32 36.62 43.00
C SER A 6 -30.16 35.56 41.92
N GLN A 7 -31.21 34.77 41.61
CA GLN A 7 -31.14 33.77 40.53
C GLN A 7 -31.08 34.40 39.13
N MET A 8 -31.78 35.51 38.91
CA MET A 8 -31.70 36.19 37.60
C MET A 8 -30.35 36.86 37.34
N ILE A 9 -29.66 37.34 38.37
CA ILE A 9 -28.31 37.91 38.22
C ILE A 9 -27.27 36.84 37.91
N ILE A 10 -27.37 35.63 38.50
CA ILE A 10 -26.45 34.52 38.24
C ILE A 10 -26.62 33.98 36.80
N ILE A 11 -27.85 33.88 36.33
CA ILE A 11 -28.12 33.41 34.93
C ILE A 11 -27.64 34.47 33.91
N ALA A 12 -27.78 35.75 34.19
CA ALA A 12 -27.27 36.81 33.31
C ALA A 12 -25.73 36.88 33.28
N LEU A 13 -25.05 36.62 34.41
CA LEU A 13 -23.58 36.51 34.44
C LEU A 13 -23.05 35.25 33.73
N MET A 14 -23.69 34.12 33.91
CA MET A 14 -23.31 32.91 33.22
C MET A 14 -23.48 33.02 31.71
N ASN A 15 -24.54 33.61 31.21
CA ASN A 15 -24.74 33.86 29.77
C ASN A 15 -23.72 34.85 29.17
N LYS A 16 -23.21 35.81 29.97
CA LYS A 16 -22.15 36.73 29.52
C LYS A 16 -20.78 36.06 29.48
N ILE A 17 -20.47 35.17 30.42
CA ILE A 17 -19.22 34.42 30.47
C ILE A 17 -19.19 33.39 29.37
N VAL A 18 -20.30 32.65 29.10
CA VAL A 18 -20.38 31.64 28.03
C VAL A 18 -20.25 32.30 26.64
N LYS A 19 -20.82 33.50 26.41
CA LYS A 19 -20.65 34.21 25.13
C LYS A 19 -19.25 34.77 24.93
N SER A 20 -18.51 35.10 25.99
CA SER A 20 -17.15 35.62 25.88
C SER A 20 -16.08 34.57 25.67
N PHE A 21 -16.38 33.28 25.99
CA PHE A 21 -15.44 32.17 25.80
C PHE A 21 -15.73 31.29 24.56
N LEU A 22 -16.97 31.31 24.04
CA LEU A 22 -17.30 30.51 22.85
C LEU A 22 -16.91 31.17 21.51
N TRP A 23 -16.79 32.47 21.42
CA TRP A 23 -16.40 33.11 20.16
C TRP A 23 -14.90 33.06 19.82
N PRO A 24 -13.95 33.05 20.76
CA PRO A 24 -12.54 32.82 20.40
C PRO A 24 -12.25 31.32 20.09
N LEU A 25 -13.03 30.34 20.61
CA LEU A 25 -12.83 28.94 20.31
C LEU A 25 -13.35 28.54 18.91
N ILE A 26 -14.40 29.19 18.41
CA ILE A 26 -14.88 28.96 17.03
C ILE A 26 -13.95 29.63 16.00
N GLY A 27 -13.28 30.72 16.36
CA GLY A 27 -12.25 31.33 15.53
C GLY A 27 -10.94 30.51 15.44
N LEU A 28 -10.65 29.68 16.45
CA LEU A 28 -9.42 28.88 16.47
C LEU A 28 -9.55 27.54 15.72
N CYS A 29 -10.79 27.05 15.52
CA CYS A 29 -11.04 25.83 14.72
C CYS A 29 -11.11 26.07 13.21
N LEU A 30 -11.14 27.32 12.76
CA LEU A 30 -11.15 27.66 11.31
C LEU A 30 -9.77 28.09 10.80
N MET A 31 -8.72 28.05 11.63
CA MET A 31 -7.34 28.39 11.24
C MET A 31 -6.39 27.20 11.06
N SER A 32 -6.86 25.97 11.12
CA SER A 32 -5.98 24.78 10.98
C SER A 32 -6.00 24.14 9.59
N ALA A 33 -6.47 24.84 8.56
CA ALA A 33 -6.29 24.45 7.17
C ALA A 33 -5.36 25.41 6.39
N ALA A 34 -4.43 26.07 7.08
CA ALA A 34 -3.30 26.67 6.39
C ALA A 34 -2.28 25.58 6.12
N VAL A 35 -2.42 24.90 4.97
CA VAL A 35 -1.35 24.11 4.38
C VAL A 35 -0.11 25.00 4.32
N SER A 36 0.84 24.76 5.22
CA SER A 36 2.15 25.41 5.19
C SER A 36 2.86 24.94 3.93
N CYS A 37 2.64 25.64 2.83
CA CYS A 37 3.41 25.49 1.62
C CYS A 37 4.70 26.30 1.82
N SER A 38 5.76 25.66 2.30
CA SER A 38 7.10 26.20 2.14
C SER A 38 7.44 26.08 0.66
N MET A 39 7.25 27.19 -0.08
CA MET A 39 7.67 27.29 -1.49
C MET A 39 9.19 27.45 -1.51
N ASP A 40 9.90 26.32 -1.50
CA ASP A 40 11.31 26.26 -1.86
C ASP A 40 11.41 25.74 -3.30
N ALA A 41 11.98 26.61 -4.17
CA ALA A 41 12.49 26.24 -5.50
C ALA A 41 11.56 25.48 -6.47
N GLY A 42 10.27 25.75 -6.48
CA GLY A 42 9.33 25.15 -7.44
C GLY A 42 8.77 23.78 -7.02
N TYR A 43 9.19 23.20 -5.90
CA TYR A 43 8.60 21.97 -5.36
C TYR A 43 7.28 22.23 -4.64
N CYS A 44 6.34 21.30 -4.80
CA CYS A 44 5.12 21.26 -4.00
C CYS A 44 4.90 19.85 -3.42
N GLN A 45 4.08 19.81 -2.37
CA GLN A 45 3.59 18.58 -1.78
C GLN A 45 2.07 18.61 -1.75
N LEU A 46 1.46 17.50 -2.15
CA LEU A 46 0.04 17.20 -2.04
C LEU A 46 -0.13 16.02 -1.09
N THR A 47 -1.12 16.07 -0.24
CA THR A 47 -1.42 15.01 0.72
C THR A 47 -2.92 14.78 0.78
N GLY A 48 -3.33 13.58 1.10
CA GLY A 48 -4.72 13.19 1.29
C GLY A 48 -4.84 11.83 1.92
N TYR A 49 -6.00 11.19 1.77
CA TYR A 49 -6.28 9.87 2.31
C TYR A 49 -6.81 8.96 1.20
N ALA A 50 -6.17 7.81 0.99
CA ALA A 50 -6.57 6.81 0.01
C ALA A 50 -6.14 5.41 0.45
N GLN A 51 -6.86 4.37 0.00
CA GLN A 51 -6.50 2.97 0.20
C GLN A 51 -6.22 2.57 1.67
N GLY A 52 -6.91 3.22 2.60
CA GLY A 52 -6.79 2.95 4.04
C GLY A 52 -5.64 3.67 4.74
N GLY A 53 -4.91 4.55 4.05
CA GLY A 53 -3.78 5.32 4.58
C GLY A 53 -3.73 6.76 4.07
N THR A 54 -2.78 7.53 4.60
CA THR A 54 -2.44 8.85 4.06
C THR A 54 -1.51 8.69 2.87
N TYR A 55 -1.68 9.54 1.85
CA TYR A 55 -0.73 9.63 0.75
C TYR A 55 0.04 10.95 0.77
N SER A 56 1.20 10.97 0.12
CA SER A 56 2.05 12.15 -0.06
C SER A 56 2.69 12.13 -1.45
N VAL A 57 2.39 13.14 -2.25
CA VAL A 57 2.97 13.31 -3.58
C VAL A 57 3.79 14.60 -3.59
N LYS A 58 5.10 14.48 -3.75
CA LYS A 58 6.05 15.59 -3.84
C LYS A 58 6.57 15.68 -5.27
N PHE A 59 6.58 16.86 -5.87
CA PHE A 59 7.05 17.03 -7.23
C PHE A 59 7.48 18.46 -7.54
N ASN A 60 8.31 18.60 -8.58
CA ASN A 60 8.82 19.88 -9.04
C ASN A 60 7.87 20.49 -10.10
N MET A 61 7.36 21.68 -9.81
CA MET A 61 6.47 22.44 -10.73
C MET A 61 7.21 23.14 -11.87
N LYS A 62 8.54 23.06 -11.94
CA LYS A 62 9.32 23.76 -12.95
C LYS A 62 8.93 23.31 -14.37
N GLY A 63 8.41 24.23 -15.15
CA GLY A 63 7.96 23.95 -16.52
C GLY A 63 6.54 23.41 -16.63
N VAL A 64 5.89 23.04 -15.55
CA VAL A 64 4.50 22.61 -15.51
C VAL A 64 3.57 23.81 -15.66
N LYS A 65 2.60 23.71 -16.59
CA LYS A 65 1.67 24.82 -16.89
C LYS A 65 0.31 24.68 -16.20
N VAL A 66 0.04 23.50 -15.65
CA VAL A 66 -1.21 23.18 -14.97
C VAL A 66 -1.15 23.68 -13.51
N PRO A 67 -2.18 24.36 -13.01
CA PRO A 67 -2.24 24.82 -11.62
C PRO A 67 -2.19 23.65 -10.64
N LYS A 68 -1.59 23.89 -9.46
CA LYS A 68 -1.45 22.88 -8.40
C LYS A 68 -2.79 22.24 -8.00
N ASP A 69 -3.87 23.03 -7.88
CA ASP A 69 -5.18 22.53 -7.48
C ASP A 69 -5.80 21.61 -8.54
N GLU A 70 -5.53 21.89 -9.81
CA GLU A 70 -5.97 21.03 -10.93
C GLU A 70 -5.18 19.71 -10.93
N ILE A 71 -3.88 19.75 -10.62
CA ILE A 71 -3.06 18.54 -10.44
C ILE A 71 -3.59 17.71 -9.26
N HIS A 72 -3.92 18.36 -8.14
CA HIS A 72 -4.50 17.67 -6.98
C HIS A 72 -5.83 16.98 -7.35
N ASN A 73 -6.73 17.69 -8.02
CA ASN A 73 -7.99 17.10 -8.48
C ASN A 73 -7.77 15.93 -9.44
N GLY A 74 -6.74 15.98 -10.28
CA GLY A 74 -6.35 14.88 -11.16
C GLY A 74 -5.91 13.64 -10.37
N ILE A 75 -5.07 13.83 -9.36
CA ILE A 75 -4.63 12.74 -8.45
C ILE A 75 -5.82 12.13 -7.72
N GLU A 76 -6.69 12.94 -7.11
CA GLU A 76 -7.90 12.48 -6.42
C GLU A 76 -8.85 11.72 -7.37
N SER A 77 -8.97 12.15 -8.62
CA SER A 77 -9.75 11.45 -9.64
C SER A 77 -9.18 10.07 -9.97
N ILE A 78 -7.85 9.94 -10.06
CA ILE A 78 -7.17 8.66 -10.26
C ILE A 78 -7.41 7.75 -9.07
N LEU A 79 -7.21 8.23 -7.85
CA LEU A 79 -7.41 7.45 -6.62
C LEU A 79 -8.88 7.00 -6.47
N THR A 80 -9.83 7.87 -6.80
CA THR A 80 -11.26 7.52 -6.84
C THR A 80 -11.55 6.44 -7.89
N LYS A 81 -10.93 6.51 -9.07
CA LYS A 81 -11.07 5.49 -10.11
C LYS A 81 -10.47 4.16 -9.66
N ILE A 82 -9.35 4.17 -8.96
CA ILE A 82 -8.74 2.98 -8.36
C ILE A 82 -9.69 2.36 -7.33
N ASP A 83 -10.22 3.15 -6.39
CA ASP A 83 -11.16 2.67 -5.38
C ASP A 83 -12.42 2.05 -6.00
N THR A 84 -13.03 2.73 -6.95
CA THR A 84 -14.25 2.26 -7.63
C THR A 84 -14.01 1.08 -8.58
N THR A 85 -12.75 0.80 -8.93
CA THR A 85 -12.38 -0.32 -9.80
C THR A 85 -11.83 -1.51 -9.01
N LEU A 86 -10.84 -1.28 -8.13
CA LEU A 86 -9.95 -2.33 -7.58
C LEU A 86 -10.16 -2.60 -6.08
N SER A 87 -10.94 -1.80 -5.36
CA SER A 87 -11.11 -1.98 -3.92
C SER A 87 -12.03 -3.15 -3.59
N GLY A 88 -11.55 -4.13 -2.83
CA GLY A 88 -12.36 -5.18 -2.26
C GLY A 88 -13.22 -4.72 -1.06
N TYR A 89 -12.92 -3.55 -0.50
CA TYR A 89 -13.67 -2.94 0.62
C TYR A 89 -14.83 -2.08 0.14
N ASN A 90 -14.71 -1.46 -1.02
CA ASN A 90 -15.80 -0.73 -1.66
C ASN A 90 -16.76 -1.72 -2.35
N LYS A 91 -17.92 -1.95 -1.74
CA LYS A 91 -18.93 -2.91 -2.26
C LYS A 91 -19.50 -2.53 -3.64
N GLY A 92 -19.37 -1.26 -4.03
CA GLY A 92 -19.75 -0.77 -5.35
C GLY A 92 -18.65 -0.91 -6.43
N SER A 93 -17.44 -1.31 -6.06
CA SER A 93 -16.33 -1.45 -7.00
C SER A 93 -16.56 -2.55 -8.04
N GLN A 94 -15.84 -2.45 -9.16
CA GLN A 94 -15.89 -3.52 -10.17
C GLN A 94 -15.35 -4.83 -9.60
N LEU A 95 -14.28 -4.79 -8.79
CA LEU A 95 -13.71 -5.97 -8.14
C LEU A 95 -14.71 -6.65 -7.19
N SER A 96 -15.37 -5.88 -6.31
CA SER A 96 -16.36 -6.43 -5.38
C SER A 96 -17.53 -7.08 -6.13
N ARG A 97 -18.06 -6.41 -7.13
CA ARG A 97 -19.12 -6.96 -7.99
C ARG A 97 -18.69 -8.23 -8.72
N PHE A 98 -17.47 -8.26 -9.29
CA PHE A 98 -16.91 -9.45 -9.92
C PHE A 98 -16.82 -10.61 -8.92
N ASN A 99 -16.32 -10.37 -7.72
CA ASN A 99 -16.16 -11.36 -6.66
C ASN A 99 -17.52 -11.88 -6.13
N GLU A 100 -18.57 -11.11 -6.26
CA GLU A 100 -19.97 -11.51 -5.96
C GLU A 100 -20.65 -12.27 -7.12
N GLY A 101 -19.96 -12.40 -8.25
CA GLY A 101 -20.51 -13.05 -9.46
C GLY A 101 -21.55 -12.19 -10.18
N LEU A 102 -21.58 -10.88 -9.92
CA LEU A 102 -22.47 -9.95 -10.61
C LEU A 102 -21.90 -9.58 -11.99
N PRO A 103 -22.74 -9.24 -12.97
CA PRO A 103 -22.26 -8.78 -14.26
C PRO A 103 -21.37 -7.54 -14.13
N VAL A 104 -20.16 -7.61 -14.68
CA VAL A 104 -19.20 -6.52 -14.75
C VAL A 104 -18.69 -6.41 -16.18
N VAL A 105 -18.64 -5.19 -16.70
CA VAL A 105 -17.86 -4.87 -17.89
C VAL A 105 -16.55 -4.24 -17.39
N PRO A 106 -15.43 -4.99 -17.38
CA PRO A 106 -14.17 -4.49 -16.85
C PRO A 106 -13.68 -3.28 -17.62
N ASN A 107 -13.36 -2.20 -16.92
CA ASN A 107 -12.72 -1.03 -17.52
C ASN A 107 -11.24 -1.34 -17.84
N ASP A 108 -10.55 -0.43 -18.54
CA ASP A 108 -9.18 -0.65 -18.96
C ASP A 108 -8.22 -0.82 -17.77
N MET A 109 -8.44 -0.11 -16.65
CA MET A 109 -7.65 -0.26 -15.43
C MET A 109 -7.79 -1.66 -14.82
N PHE A 110 -9.01 -2.22 -14.80
CA PHE A 110 -9.23 -3.59 -14.31
C PHE A 110 -8.54 -4.62 -15.20
N LYS A 111 -8.62 -4.45 -16.53
CA LYS A 111 -7.94 -5.34 -17.50
C LYS A 111 -6.43 -5.25 -17.38
N ASP A 112 -5.90 -4.04 -17.20
CA ASP A 112 -4.47 -3.78 -17.09
C ASP A 112 -3.87 -4.47 -15.86
N ILE A 113 -4.43 -4.24 -14.67
CA ILE A 113 -3.94 -4.90 -13.44
C ILE A 113 -4.14 -6.41 -13.47
N TYR A 114 -5.21 -6.92 -14.12
CA TYR A 114 -5.41 -8.34 -14.29
C TYR A 114 -4.35 -8.97 -15.20
N SER A 115 -4.02 -8.33 -16.31
CA SER A 115 -2.96 -8.78 -17.22
C SER A 115 -1.59 -8.78 -16.51
N LEU A 116 -1.30 -7.72 -15.75
CA LEU A 116 -0.09 -7.63 -14.93
C LEU A 116 -0.03 -8.74 -13.87
N SER A 117 -1.15 -9.03 -13.22
CA SER A 117 -1.25 -10.12 -12.24
C SER A 117 -1.00 -11.50 -12.87
N ARG A 118 -1.49 -11.73 -14.09
CA ARG A 118 -1.21 -12.96 -14.83
C ARG A 118 0.27 -13.12 -15.15
N LYS A 119 0.93 -12.06 -15.57
CA LYS A 119 2.38 -12.03 -15.78
C LYS A 119 3.10 -12.49 -14.50
N PHE A 120 2.83 -11.85 -13.36
CA PHE A 120 3.47 -12.21 -12.08
C PHE A 120 3.12 -13.63 -11.63
N TYR A 121 1.90 -14.10 -11.83
CA TYR A 121 1.52 -15.48 -11.52
C TYR A 121 2.43 -16.50 -12.24
N TYR A 122 2.63 -16.34 -13.54
CA TYR A 122 3.48 -17.25 -14.31
C TYR A 122 4.97 -17.09 -13.98
N GLU A 123 5.46 -15.87 -13.81
CA GLU A 123 6.86 -15.60 -13.44
C GLU A 123 7.23 -16.17 -12.07
N THR A 124 6.28 -16.25 -11.14
CA THR A 124 6.49 -16.73 -9.77
C THR A 124 6.04 -18.19 -9.56
N GLY A 125 5.65 -18.89 -10.63
CA GLY A 125 5.17 -20.27 -10.54
C GLY A 125 3.95 -20.43 -9.62
N GLY A 126 3.05 -19.42 -9.60
CA GLY A 126 1.84 -19.41 -8.80
C GLY A 126 2.02 -19.00 -7.34
N ALA A 127 3.21 -18.62 -6.91
CA ALA A 127 3.43 -18.12 -5.54
C ALA A 127 2.82 -16.73 -5.33
N LEU A 128 2.68 -15.93 -6.39
CA LEU A 128 1.89 -14.71 -6.39
C LEU A 128 0.61 -14.95 -7.23
N ASP A 129 -0.51 -15.12 -6.56
CA ASP A 129 -1.78 -15.48 -7.19
C ASP A 129 -2.93 -14.60 -6.69
N VAL A 130 -3.34 -13.63 -7.49
CA VAL A 130 -4.47 -12.75 -7.14
C VAL A 130 -5.82 -13.47 -7.14
N ALA A 131 -5.93 -14.67 -7.74
CA ALA A 131 -7.12 -15.52 -7.68
C ALA A 131 -7.17 -16.39 -6.41
N SER A 132 -6.22 -16.23 -5.49
CA SER A 132 -6.20 -16.89 -4.18
C SER A 132 -7.01 -16.15 -3.09
N GLY A 133 -7.79 -15.14 -3.45
CA GLY A 133 -8.66 -14.38 -2.50
C GLY A 133 -9.42 -15.26 -1.51
N PRO A 134 -10.05 -16.38 -1.91
CA PRO A 134 -10.74 -17.27 -0.99
C PRO A 134 -9.86 -17.87 0.11
N LEU A 135 -8.56 -18.08 -0.13
CA LEU A 135 -7.63 -18.56 0.90
C LEU A 135 -7.41 -17.48 1.98
N PHE A 136 -7.24 -16.23 1.58
CA PHE A 136 -7.12 -15.12 2.52
C PHE A 136 -8.39 -14.97 3.37
N ASP A 137 -9.58 -15.19 2.78
CA ASP A 137 -10.86 -15.11 3.49
C ASP A 137 -10.95 -16.17 4.60
N ILE A 138 -10.65 -17.44 4.32
CA ILE A 138 -10.78 -18.52 5.32
C ILE A 138 -9.74 -18.44 6.45
N TRP A 139 -8.62 -17.74 6.20
CA TRP A 139 -7.61 -17.44 7.22
C TRP A 139 -7.90 -16.15 7.98
N GLY A 140 -8.96 -15.39 7.65
CA GLY A 140 -9.32 -14.13 8.29
C GLY A 140 -8.46 -12.92 7.88
N PHE A 141 -7.67 -13.04 6.83
CA PHE A 141 -6.86 -11.94 6.27
C PHE A 141 -7.47 -11.28 5.03
N GLY A 142 -8.59 -11.81 4.55
CA GLY A 142 -9.31 -11.27 3.40
C GLY A 142 -10.35 -10.23 3.78
N PHE A 143 -11.49 -10.27 3.08
CA PHE A 143 -12.62 -9.36 3.30
C PHE A 143 -13.67 -9.91 4.27
N THR A 144 -13.45 -11.09 4.83
CA THR A 144 -14.25 -11.74 5.86
C THR A 144 -13.43 -12.03 7.09
N THR A 145 -14.07 -12.12 8.26
CA THR A 145 -13.42 -12.44 9.53
C THR A 145 -13.80 -13.88 9.90
N ASP A 146 -12.99 -14.86 9.52
CA ASP A 146 -13.28 -16.24 9.84
C ASP A 146 -12.17 -16.96 10.60
N GLN A 147 -12.50 -18.15 11.06
CA GLN A 147 -11.76 -18.95 12.02
C GLN A 147 -10.61 -19.69 11.31
N MET A 148 -9.70 -20.24 12.12
CA MET A 148 -8.66 -21.15 11.67
C MET A 148 -9.27 -22.31 10.88
N PRO A 149 -9.00 -22.45 9.58
CA PRO A 149 -9.56 -23.52 8.78
C PRO A 149 -8.90 -24.86 9.12
N SER A 150 -9.65 -25.95 8.97
CA SER A 150 -9.10 -27.29 8.97
C SER A 150 -8.33 -27.56 7.67
N GLN A 151 -7.43 -28.55 7.66
CA GLN A 151 -6.70 -28.98 6.48
C GLN A 151 -7.66 -29.25 5.28
N SER A 152 -8.76 -29.96 5.51
CA SER A 152 -9.72 -30.27 4.46
C SER A 152 -10.43 -29.06 3.88
N GLN A 153 -10.67 -28.02 4.69
CA GLN A 153 -11.21 -26.74 4.22
C GLN A 153 -10.18 -26.01 3.36
N VAL A 154 -8.90 -25.95 3.80
CA VAL A 154 -7.82 -25.35 3.01
C VAL A 154 -7.69 -26.07 1.66
N ASP A 155 -7.64 -27.39 1.64
CA ASP A 155 -7.51 -28.17 0.41
C ASP A 155 -8.69 -27.95 -0.54
N SER A 156 -9.91 -27.91 0.01
CA SER A 156 -11.13 -27.65 -0.78
C SER A 156 -11.11 -26.26 -1.40
N VAL A 157 -10.75 -25.24 -0.64
CA VAL A 157 -10.70 -23.85 -1.12
C VAL A 157 -9.55 -23.67 -2.12
N ARG A 158 -8.36 -24.20 -1.82
CA ARG A 158 -7.21 -24.15 -2.72
C ARG A 158 -7.52 -24.75 -4.09
N ALA A 159 -8.31 -25.82 -4.15
CA ALA A 159 -8.74 -26.42 -5.41
C ALA A 159 -9.56 -25.45 -6.29
N THR A 160 -10.14 -24.40 -5.73
CA THR A 160 -10.89 -23.37 -6.47
C THR A 160 -10.05 -22.12 -6.82
N CYS A 161 -8.85 -22.00 -6.29
CA CYS A 161 -7.93 -20.88 -6.53
C CYS A 161 -7.03 -21.17 -7.75
N GLY A 162 -6.47 -20.13 -8.34
CA GLY A 162 -5.49 -20.20 -9.40
C GLY A 162 -5.83 -19.34 -10.61
N MET A 163 -4.92 -18.42 -10.98
CA MET A 163 -5.03 -17.63 -12.21
C MET A 163 -5.00 -18.51 -13.49
N ASP A 164 -4.42 -19.71 -13.41
CA ASP A 164 -4.43 -20.72 -14.48
C ASP A 164 -5.82 -21.27 -14.80
N LYS A 165 -6.79 -21.07 -13.89
CA LYS A 165 -8.20 -21.46 -14.08
C LYS A 165 -9.07 -20.37 -14.70
N LEU A 166 -8.47 -19.24 -15.04
CA LEU A 166 -9.12 -18.11 -15.69
C LEU A 166 -8.48 -17.83 -17.05
N ASP A 167 -9.30 -17.47 -18.03
CA ASP A 167 -8.77 -17.01 -19.32
C ASP A 167 -8.28 -15.56 -19.26
N GLU A 168 -7.80 -15.04 -20.37
CA GLU A 168 -7.34 -13.65 -20.48
C GLU A 168 -8.48 -12.62 -20.28
N GLY A 169 -9.71 -13.02 -20.51
CA GLY A 169 -10.92 -12.21 -20.29
C GLY A 169 -11.52 -12.38 -18.89
N MET A 170 -10.83 -13.07 -17.97
CA MET A 170 -11.28 -13.37 -16.60
C MET A 170 -12.42 -14.40 -16.52
N ALA A 171 -12.76 -15.07 -17.62
CA ALA A 171 -13.79 -16.11 -17.59
C ALA A 171 -13.23 -17.42 -17.00
N PRO A 172 -14.03 -18.14 -16.18
CA PRO A 172 -13.62 -19.42 -15.65
C PRO A 172 -13.42 -20.47 -16.75
N LEU A 173 -12.28 -21.14 -16.77
CA LEU A 173 -11.98 -22.28 -17.62
C LEU A 173 -12.56 -23.59 -17.05
N VAL A 174 -12.92 -23.60 -15.79
CA VAL A 174 -13.52 -24.74 -15.09
C VAL A 174 -14.99 -24.46 -14.84
N GLN A 175 -15.85 -25.36 -15.26
CA GLN A 175 -17.30 -25.22 -15.08
C GLN A 175 -17.68 -25.14 -13.60
N GLY A 176 -18.51 -24.15 -13.25
CA GLY A 176 -18.97 -23.93 -11.88
C GLY A 176 -17.98 -23.20 -10.97
N LEU A 177 -16.78 -22.89 -11.46
CA LEU A 177 -15.81 -22.07 -10.71
C LEU A 177 -16.37 -20.65 -10.52
N LYS A 178 -16.28 -20.14 -9.29
CA LYS A 178 -16.59 -18.75 -8.95
C LYS A 178 -15.29 -18.03 -8.54
N PRO A 179 -14.59 -17.41 -9.48
CA PRO A 179 -13.32 -16.78 -9.18
C PRO A 179 -13.52 -15.58 -8.24
N ARG A 180 -12.57 -15.39 -7.33
CA ARG A 180 -12.51 -14.22 -6.47
C ARG A 180 -11.09 -13.69 -6.48
N LEU A 181 -10.96 -12.45 -6.94
CA LEU A 181 -9.68 -11.77 -7.09
C LEU A 181 -9.39 -10.89 -5.87
N ASN A 182 -8.10 -10.77 -5.55
CA ASN A 182 -7.58 -9.86 -4.54
C ASN A 182 -6.25 -9.27 -5.05
N PHE A 183 -6.25 -7.97 -5.36
CA PHE A 183 -5.09 -7.28 -5.91
C PHE A 183 -4.17 -6.65 -4.84
N ASN A 184 -4.37 -6.94 -3.56
CA ASN A 184 -3.63 -6.27 -2.46
C ASN A 184 -2.10 -6.38 -2.57
N ALA A 185 -1.58 -7.38 -3.27
CA ALA A 185 -0.14 -7.60 -3.47
C ALA A 185 0.49 -6.72 -4.57
N ILE A 186 -0.32 -5.91 -5.28
CA ILE A 186 0.16 -5.08 -6.41
C ILE A 186 -0.58 -3.75 -6.53
N ALA A 187 -1.69 -3.57 -5.80
CA ALA A 187 -2.59 -2.45 -6.04
C ALA A 187 -2.02 -1.11 -5.57
N GLN A 188 -1.24 -1.09 -4.49
CA GLN A 188 -0.65 0.15 -3.99
C GLN A 188 0.51 0.59 -4.88
N GLY A 189 1.39 -0.32 -5.28
CA GLY A 189 2.43 -0.04 -6.27
C GLY A 189 1.85 0.43 -7.60
N TYR A 190 0.85 -0.29 -8.11
CA TYR A 190 0.13 0.12 -9.32
C TYR A 190 -0.47 1.53 -9.20
N SER A 191 -0.99 1.90 -8.03
CA SER A 191 -1.55 3.24 -7.80
C SER A 191 -0.49 4.33 -7.86
N SER A 192 0.68 4.07 -7.29
CA SER A 192 1.83 4.99 -7.35
C SER A 192 2.28 5.20 -8.79
N ASP A 193 2.34 4.14 -9.61
CA ASP A 193 2.69 4.23 -11.01
C ASP A 193 1.64 5.04 -11.81
N ARG A 194 0.34 4.84 -11.57
CA ARG A 194 -0.71 5.63 -12.27
C ARG A 194 -0.63 7.12 -11.97
N ILE A 195 -0.26 7.49 -10.75
CA ILE A 195 -0.04 8.89 -10.39
C ILE A 195 1.24 9.41 -11.03
N ALA A 196 2.33 8.63 -11.04
CA ALA A 196 3.57 9.00 -11.71
C ALA A 196 3.35 9.24 -13.22
N ASP A 197 2.62 8.35 -13.89
CA ASP A 197 2.26 8.52 -15.30
C ASP A 197 1.46 9.81 -15.54
N TYR A 198 0.52 10.13 -14.67
CA TYR A 198 -0.22 11.39 -14.76
C TYR A 198 0.71 12.59 -14.63
N LEU A 199 1.61 12.59 -13.65
CA LEU A 199 2.59 13.66 -13.47
C LEU A 199 3.55 13.78 -14.68
N HIS A 200 4.00 12.66 -15.24
CA HIS A 200 4.78 12.62 -16.47
C HIS A 200 4.03 13.28 -17.64
N SER A 201 2.72 12.99 -17.78
CA SER A 201 1.88 13.58 -18.83
C SER A 201 1.79 15.11 -18.74
N LEU A 202 2.01 15.66 -17.55
CA LEU A 202 2.07 17.12 -17.30
C LEU A 202 3.47 17.70 -17.44
N GLY A 203 4.48 16.88 -17.74
CA GLY A 203 5.87 17.28 -17.90
C GLY A 203 6.69 17.35 -16.61
N VAL A 204 6.20 16.80 -15.50
CA VAL A 204 6.97 16.63 -14.25
C VAL A 204 8.10 15.64 -14.49
N LYS A 205 9.30 15.97 -13.98
CA LYS A 205 10.52 15.13 -14.10
C LYS A 205 11.09 14.70 -12.76
N ASP A 206 10.79 15.45 -11.72
CA ASP A 206 11.28 15.18 -10.38
C ASP A 206 10.08 14.94 -9.48
N MET A 207 9.91 13.74 -8.98
CA MET A 207 8.76 13.37 -8.15
C MET A 207 9.08 12.29 -7.14
N LEU A 208 8.29 12.26 -6.06
CA LEU A 208 8.15 11.17 -5.13
C LEU A 208 6.66 10.98 -4.86
N VAL A 209 6.13 9.85 -5.27
CA VAL A 209 4.74 9.41 -5.07
C VAL A 209 4.74 8.32 -4.02
N ASP A 210 4.05 8.56 -2.91
CA ASP A 210 3.92 7.64 -1.78
C ASP A 210 2.43 7.45 -1.49
N ILE A 211 1.91 6.26 -1.82
CA ILE A 211 0.53 5.82 -1.54
C ILE A 211 0.54 4.65 -0.54
N GLY A 212 1.61 4.54 0.25
CA GLY A 212 1.97 3.35 1.01
C GLY A 212 3.11 2.58 0.35
N GLU A 213 3.08 2.49 -0.98
CA GLU A 213 4.20 2.04 -1.81
C GLU A 213 4.73 3.22 -2.64
N ILE A 214 6.04 3.25 -2.89
CA ILE A 214 6.71 4.45 -3.39
C ILE A 214 7.15 4.27 -4.84
N TYR A 215 6.87 5.30 -5.66
CA TYR A 215 7.59 5.58 -6.90
C TYR A 215 8.37 6.89 -6.77
N CYS A 216 9.63 6.92 -7.17
CA CYS A 216 10.40 8.16 -7.18
C CYS A 216 11.31 8.27 -8.41
N GLU A 217 11.52 9.52 -8.89
CA GLU A 217 12.34 9.84 -10.04
C GLU A 217 12.93 11.25 -9.90
N GLY A 218 14.11 11.47 -10.53
CA GLY A 218 14.78 12.74 -10.54
C GLY A 218 15.38 13.09 -9.18
N VAL A 219 15.33 14.37 -8.84
CA VAL A 219 15.99 14.92 -7.65
C VAL A 219 14.96 15.54 -6.68
N ASN A 220 15.36 15.69 -5.43
CA ASN A 220 14.58 16.40 -4.41
C ASN A 220 14.89 17.91 -4.46
N GLN A 221 14.23 18.70 -3.62
CA GLN A 221 14.38 20.16 -3.56
C GLN A 221 15.82 20.64 -3.24
N LYS A 222 16.70 19.74 -2.76
CA LYS A 222 18.12 20.03 -2.50
C LYS A 222 19.02 19.68 -3.69
N GLY A 223 18.44 19.18 -4.79
CA GLY A 223 19.18 18.76 -5.99
C GLY A 223 19.83 17.38 -5.86
N ASN A 224 19.51 16.61 -4.83
CA ASN A 224 19.99 15.24 -4.65
C ASN A 224 18.94 14.22 -5.11
N PRO A 225 19.31 13.04 -5.61
CA PRO A 225 18.36 11.94 -5.80
C PRO A 225 17.55 11.66 -4.54
N TRP A 226 16.36 11.09 -4.71
CA TRP A 226 15.50 10.74 -3.60
C TRP A 226 16.15 9.68 -2.70
N SER A 227 15.84 9.74 -1.41
CA SER A 227 16.28 8.77 -0.42
C SER A 227 15.08 8.27 0.35
N ILE A 228 14.96 6.95 0.49
CA ILE A 228 13.82 6.27 1.11
C ILE A 228 14.30 5.53 2.36
N GLY A 229 13.65 5.78 3.49
CA GLY A 229 13.90 5.06 4.73
C GLY A 229 13.31 3.65 4.67
N ILE A 230 14.04 2.69 5.21
CA ILE A 230 13.60 1.30 5.37
C ILE A 230 13.31 1.09 6.84
N ASP A 231 12.05 0.77 7.17
CA ASP A 231 11.61 0.56 8.54
C ASP A 231 12.19 -0.74 9.13
N ARG A 232 12.58 -0.68 10.40
CA ARG A 232 12.99 -1.86 11.15
C ARG A 232 11.79 -2.75 11.44
N PRO A 233 11.82 -4.04 11.04
CA PRO A 233 10.68 -4.94 11.14
C PRO A 233 10.56 -5.59 12.54
N PHE A 234 10.08 -4.85 13.53
CA PHE A 234 9.74 -5.42 14.83
C PHE A 234 8.27 -5.14 15.21
N ASP A 235 7.73 -6.02 16.05
CA ASP A 235 6.35 -5.89 16.52
C ASP A 235 6.20 -4.61 17.35
N GLY A 236 5.32 -3.70 16.88
CA GLY A 236 5.14 -2.39 17.50
C GLY A 236 5.66 -1.20 16.68
N ASN A 237 6.49 -1.42 15.65
CA ASN A 237 6.84 -0.35 14.69
C ASN A 237 5.68 -0.14 13.69
N MET A 238 4.63 0.52 14.18
CA MET A 238 3.39 0.74 13.41
C MET A 238 3.36 2.05 12.64
N THR A 239 4.32 2.94 12.91
CA THR A 239 4.39 4.26 12.27
C THR A 239 5.52 4.27 11.25
N PRO A 240 5.23 4.38 9.93
CA PRO A 240 6.26 4.46 8.91
C PRO A 240 7.29 5.57 9.19
N GLY A 241 8.58 5.24 9.09
CA GLY A 241 9.68 6.17 9.32
C GLY A 241 10.03 6.46 10.78
N ALA A 242 9.35 5.85 11.77
CA ALA A 242 9.61 6.12 13.18
C ALA A 242 10.90 5.43 13.69
N ASP A 243 11.21 4.25 13.20
CA ASP A 243 12.46 3.53 13.50
C ASP A 243 12.98 2.90 12.21
N LEU A 244 14.06 3.46 11.69
CA LEU A 244 14.67 3.05 10.43
C LEU A 244 15.82 2.08 10.68
N ASP A 245 15.87 1.04 9.88
CA ASP A 245 17.00 0.13 9.78
C ASP A 245 18.11 0.70 8.88
N GLY A 246 17.71 1.30 7.75
CA GLY A 246 18.61 1.92 6.81
C GLY A 246 17.94 2.94 5.91
N ILE A 247 18.72 3.51 5.01
CA ILE A 247 18.22 4.47 4.00
C ILE A 247 18.72 4.02 2.63
N TRP A 248 17.81 3.68 1.73
CA TRP A 248 18.16 3.53 0.32
C TRP A 248 18.36 4.89 -0.34
N LYS A 249 19.37 5.01 -1.20
CA LYS A 249 19.65 6.22 -1.99
C LYS A 249 19.47 5.92 -3.47
N GLY A 250 18.54 6.63 -4.11
CA GLY A 250 18.34 6.56 -5.54
C GLY A 250 19.49 7.16 -6.34
N ASP A 251 19.48 6.92 -7.64
CA ASP A 251 20.41 7.46 -8.62
C ASP A 251 19.78 8.54 -9.51
N GLY A 252 18.50 8.84 -9.29
CA GLY A 252 17.71 9.77 -10.09
C GLY A 252 16.94 9.11 -11.24
N SER A 253 17.17 7.84 -11.55
CA SER A 253 16.30 7.08 -12.45
C SER A 253 14.95 6.77 -11.77
N GLY A 254 13.89 6.57 -12.59
CA GLY A 254 12.59 6.17 -12.09
C GLY A 254 12.65 4.79 -11.45
N LYS A 255 12.21 4.69 -10.18
CA LYS A 255 12.21 3.45 -9.41
C LYS A 255 10.98 3.33 -8.53
N GLY A 256 10.40 2.11 -8.53
CA GLY A 256 9.55 1.64 -7.45
C GLY A 256 10.38 1.18 -6.26
N VAL A 257 9.98 1.56 -5.06
CA VAL A 257 10.63 1.18 -3.79
C VAL A 257 9.54 0.68 -2.84
N VAL A 258 9.52 -0.61 -2.61
CA VAL A 258 8.45 -1.26 -1.84
C VAL A 258 9.02 -2.18 -0.78
N THR A 259 8.42 -2.15 0.42
CA THR A 259 8.78 -3.04 1.53
C THR A 259 7.57 -3.83 1.99
N SER A 260 7.58 -5.13 1.77
CA SER A 260 6.65 -6.08 2.38
C SER A 260 7.23 -6.68 3.66
N GLY A 261 6.38 -6.90 4.67
CA GLY A 261 6.82 -7.48 5.93
C GLY A 261 5.69 -8.15 6.71
N ASN A 262 6.04 -9.05 7.61
CA ASN A 262 5.10 -9.87 8.40
C ASN A 262 4.88 -9.36 9.83
N TYR A 263 5.43 -8.20 10.19
CA TYR A 263 5.43 -7.66 11.56
C TYR A 263 4.22 -6.73 11.86
N ARG A 264 3.56 -6.18 10.85
CA ARG A 264 2.42 -5.26 11.03
C ARG A 264 1.06 -5.95 11.07
N LYS A 265 0.88 -7.07 10.33
CA LYS A 265 -0.39 -7.79 10.21
C LYS A 265 -0.17 -9.27 10.50
N PHE A 266 -0.53 -9.69 11.70
CA PHE A 266 -0.49 -11.09 12.14
C PHE A 266 -1.54 -11.29 13.23
N TYR A 267 -1.85 -12.53 13.55
CA TYR A 267 -2.53 -12.88 14.79
C TYR A 267 -1.80 -14.01 15.50
N GLU A 268 -1.97 -14.08 16.80
CA GLU A 268 -1.42 -15.15 17.61
C GLU A 268 -2.53 -16.06 18.11
N LYS A 269 -2.31 -17.36 17.98
CA LYS A 269 -3.21 -18.39 18.53
C LYS A 269 -2.40 -19.56 19.03
N ASP A 270 -2.72 -20.00 20.24
CA ASP A 270 -2.04 -21.12 20.92
C ASP A 270 -0.51 -20.95 20.97
N GLY A 271 -0.04 -19.72 21.19
CA GLY A 271 1.38 -19.36 21.23
C GLY A 271 2.10 -19.38 19.87
N LYS A 272 1.36 -19.52 18.77
CA LYS A 272 1.90 -19.51 17.42
C LYS A 272 1.46 -18.26 16.66
N LYS A 273 2.42 -17.57 16.04
CA LYS A 273 2.20 -16.42 15.19
C LYS A 273 1.83 -16.87 13.77
N TYR A 274 0.75 -16.30 13.22
CA TYR A 274 0.28 -16.52 11.86
C TYR A 274 0.38 -15.22 11.08
N SER A 275 1.26 -15.21 10.09
CA SER A 275 1.42 -14.08 9.17
C SER A 275 0.22 -13.99 8.23
N HIS A 276 -0.10 -12.77 7.80
CA HIS A 276 -1.07 -12.53 6.73
C HIS A 276 -0.55 -12.97 5.34
N THR A 277 0.72 -13.31 5.22
CA THR A 277 1.31 -13.84 3.99
C THR A 277 0.96 -15.32 3.85
N ILE A 278 0.18 -15.66 2.85
CA ILE A 278 -0.23 -17.03 2.54
C ILE A 278 0.49 -17.46 1.26
N ASP A 279 1.03 -18.68 1.26
CA ASP A 279 1.50 -19.32 0.02
C ASP A 279 0.32 -19.97 -0.70
N PRO A 280 -0.12 -19.46 -1.87
CA PRO A 280 -1.26 -20.00 -2.60
C PRO A 280 -1.04 -21.46 -3.06
N ARG A 281 0.21 -21.89 -3.23
CA ARG A 281 0.58 -23.24 -3.65
C ARG A 281 0.28 -24.27 -2.57
N THR A 282 0.42 -23.89 -1.30
CA THR A 282 0.13 -24.75 -0.15
C THR A 282 -1.24 -24.43 0.48
N GLY A 283 -1.69 -23.20 0.38
CA GLY A 283 -2.90 -22.66 1.02
C GLY A 283 -2.71 -22.25 2.48
N PHE A 284 -1.46 -22.26 3.01
CA PHE A 284 -1.15 -21.97 4.40
C PHE A 284 -0.34 -20.66 4.56
N PRO A 285 -0.50 -19.97 5.70
CA PRO A 285 0.41 -18.92 6.11
C PRO A 285 1.86 -19.40 6.14
N VAL A 286 2.76 -18.61 5.58
CA VAL A 286 4.19 -18.93 5.54
C VAL A 286 4.80 -18.94 6.95
N GLN A 287 5.81 -19.79 7.13
CA GLN A 287 6.53 -19.92 8.40
C GLN A 287 8.02 -20.03 8.10
N HIS A 288 8.68 -18.91 8.10
CA HIS A 288 10.12 -18.77 7.90
C HIS A 288 10.64 -17.53 8.66
N ASN A 289 11.93 -17.36 8.67
CA ASN A 289 12.62 -16.31 9.42
C ASN A 289 12.76 -14.97 8.69
N LEU A 290 12.30 -14.83 7.45
CA LEU A 290 12.29 -13.54 6.73
C LEU A 290 11.25 -12.63 7.37
N LEU A 291 11.67 -11.44 7.83
CA LEU A 291 10.85 -10.46 8.52
C LEU A 291 10.34 -9.37 7.57
N SER A 292 11.20 -8.91 6.65
CA SER A 292 10.81 -7.96 5.61
C SER A 292 11.67 -8.11 4.36
N ALA A 293 11.11 -7.71 3.23
CA ALA A 293 11.76 -7.64 1.93
C ALA A 293 11.48 -6.28 1.30
N THR A 294 12.54 -5.50 1.06
CA THR A 294 12.50 -4.27 0.28
C THR A 294 13.01 -4.55 -1.11
N ILE A 295 12.21 -4.25 -2.13
CA ILE A 295 12.56 -4.41 -3.53
C ILE A 295 12.59 -3.05 -4.22
N ILE A 296 13.63 -2.85 -5.01
CA ILE A 296 13.77 -1.75 -5.95
C ILE A 296 13.57 -2.32 -7.36
N ALA A 297 12.64 -1.74 -8.11
CA ALA A 297 12.31 -2.19 -9.46
C ALA A 297 12.08 -1.00 -10.40
N PRO A 298 11.95 -1.19 -11.74
CA PRO A 298 11.67 -0.10 -12.67
C PRO A 298 10.33 0.62 -12.43
N ASP A 299 9.36 -0.05 -11.80
CA ASP A 299 8.05 0.50 -11.45
C ASP A 299 7.60 -0.02 -10.08
N ALA A 300 6.66 0.69 -9.46
CA ALA A 300 6.22 0.37 -8.11
C ALA A 300 5.34 -0.88 -8.05
N ALA A 301 4.56 -1.18 -9.09
CA ALA A 301 3.76 -2.40 -9.16
C ALA A 301 4.64 -3.66 -9.21
N THR A 302 5.75 -3.62 -9.95
CA THR A 302 6.73 -4.71 -10.00
C THR A 302 7.44 -4.86 -8.65
N ALA A 303 7.83 -3.75 -8.02
CA ALA A 303 8.45 -3.78 -6.69
C ALA A 303 7.50 -4.38 -5.64
N ASP A 304 6.20 -4.00 -5.64
CA ASP A 304 5.16 -4.49 -4.73
C ASP A 304 4.94 -6.00 -4.91
N ALA A 305 4.77 -6.44 -6.17
CA ALA A 305 4.64 -7.84 -6.50
C ALA A 305 5.82 -8.67 -6.00
N TYR A 306 7.05 -8.25 -6.28
CA TYR A 306 8.23 -9.03 -5.92
C TYR A 306 8.60 -8.94 -4.44
N ALA A 307 8.31 -7.84 -3.77
CA ALA A 307 8.43 -7.76 -2.31
C ALA A 307 7.49 -8.78 -1.64
N THR A 308 6.23 -8.85 -2.09
CA THR A 308 5.27 -9.86 -1.63
C THR A 308 5.73 -11.28 -1.99
N TYR A 309 6.24 -11.49 -3.20
CA TYR A 309 6.77 -12.80 -3.63
C TYR A 309 7.91 -13.26 -2.72
N CYS A 310 8.88 -12.39 -2.41
CA CYS A 310 9.97 -12.71 -1.48
C CYS A 310 9.43 -13.13 -0.11
N MET A 311 8.40 -12.46 0.38
CA MET A 311 7.75 -12.83 1.65
C MET A 311 7.01 -14.18 1.57
N VAL A 312 6.60 -14.63 0.39
CA VAL A 312 5.99 -15.96 0.22
C VAL A 312 7.04 -17.06 0.19
N ILE A 313 8.16 -16.86 -0.52
CA ILE A 313 9.16 -17.91 -0.75
C ILE A 313 10.20 -18.03 0.37
N GLY A 314 10.36 -17.01 1.21
CA GLY A 314 11.33 -17.01 2.31
C GLY A 314 12.76 -16.65 1.89
N LEU A 315 13.66 -16.63 2.87
CA LEU A 315 14.97 -15.99 2.79
C LEU A 315 15.87 -16.50 1.65
N ASP A 316 16.10 -17.80 1.59
CA ASP A 316 17.11 -18.37 0.68
C ASP A 316 16.65 -18.31 -0.78
N GLU A 317 15.38 -18.60 -1.03
CA GLU A 317 14.78 -18.48 -2.36
C GLU A 317 14.68 -17.02 -2.80
N ALA A 318 14.38 -16.10 -1.87
CA ALA A 318 14.35 -14.65 -2.16
C ALA A 318 15.74 -14.13 -2.53
N LYS A 319 16.80 -14.54 -1.82
CA LYS A 319 18.19 -14.21 -2.18
C LYS A 319 18.54 -14.71 -3.58
N ALA A 320 18.20 -15.96 -3.87
CA ALA A 320 18.46 -16.55 -5.18
C ALA A 320 17.68 -15.84 -6.29
N PHE A 321 16.39 -15.55 -6.07
CA PHE A 321 15.55 -14.82 -7.01
C PHE A 321 16.11 -13.43 -7.32
N ILE A 322 16.39 -12.61 -6.30
CA ILE A 322 16.93 -11.26 -6.47
C ILE A 322 18.28 -11.31 -7.19
N SER A 323 19.18 -12.23 -6.78
CA SER A 323 20.51 -12.36 -7.39
C SER A 323 20.49 -12.86 -8.83
N SER A 324 19.41 -13.49 -9.29
CA SER A 324 19.26 -13.97 -10.66
C SER A 324 18.78 -12.90 -11.65
N ARG A 325 18.43 -11.70 -11.17
CA ARG A 325 17.81 -10.63 -11.96
C ARG A 325 18.69 -9.37 -12.00
N GLU A 326 18.77 -8.77 -13.16
CA GLU A 326 19.52 -7.52 -13.39
C GLU A 326 18.63 -6.27 -13.28
N ASP A 327 17.31 -6.46 -13.30
CA ASP A 327 16.33 -5.38 -13.33
C ASP A 327 15.79 -4.99 -11.94
N ILE A 328 16.18 -5.72 -10.88
CA ILE A 328 15.76 -5.43 -9.50
C ILE A 328 16.94 -5.45 -8.55
N GLU A 329 16.79 -4.75 -7.44
CA GLU A 329 17.64 -4.80 -6.27
C GLU A 329 16.82 -5.16 -5.02
N GLY A 330 17.43 -5.77 -4.03
CA GLY A 330 16.72 -6.19 -2.84
C GLY A 330 17.52 -6.03 -1.55
N TYR A 331 16.77 -5.74 -0.47
CA TYR A 331 17.26 -5.70 0.90
C TYR A 331 16.33 -6.54 1.79
N LEU A 332 16.89 -7.56 2.40
CA LEU A 332 16.16 -8.53 3.20
C LEU A 332 16.58 -8.44 4.67
N ILE A 333 15.61 -8.34 5.57
CA ILE A 333 15.84 -8.38 7.02
C ILE A 333 15.20 -9.67 7.55
N TYR A 334 15.99 -10.44 8.33
CA TYR A 334 15.58 -11.75 8.80
C TYR A 334 16.06 -12.03 10.23
N ASP A 335 15.40 -12.96 10.89
CA ASP A 335 15.83 -13.48 12.19
C ASP A 335 16.86 -14.60 12.01
N SER A 336 17.93 -14.55 12.80
CA SER A 336 18.90 -15.64 12.95
C SER A 336 19.18 -15.83 14.44
N ASP A 337 18.61 -16.86 15.02
CA ASP A 337 18.74 -17.22 16.43
C ASP A 337 18.37 -16.07 17.41
N GLY A 338 17.27 -15.36 17.09
CA GLY A 338 16.78 -14.22 17.88
C GLY A 338 17.54 -12.91 17.63
N LEU A 339 18.43 -12.89 16.64
CA LEU A 339 19.15 -11.70 16.21
C LEU A 339 18.68 -11.26 14.83
N MET A 340 18.32 -9.99 14.69
CA MET A 340 18.01 -9.38 13.40
C MET A 340 19.29 -9.31 12.57
N ARG A 341 19.20 -9.81 11.34
CA ARG A 341 20.28 -9.82 10.34
C ARG A 341 19.77 -9.26 9.01
N GLU A 342 20.67 -8.80 8.21
CA GLU A 342 20.42 -8.13 6.95
C GLU A 342 21.16 -8.81 5.82
N TRP A 343 20.61 -8.72 4.63
CA TRP A 343 21.24 -9.07 3.36
C TRP A 343 20.83 -8.06 2.30
N ALA A 344 21.79 -7.58 1.52
CA ALA A 344 21.55 -6.69 0.39
C ALA A 344 22.11 -7.30 -0.89
N SER A 345 21.43 -7.10 -2.02
CA SER A 345 22.01 -7.38 -3.34
C SER A 345 23.16 -6.41 -3.63
N SER A 346 24.05 -6.78 -4.55
CA SER A 346 25.30 -6.03 -4.81
C SER A 346 25.08 -4.60 -5.30
N GLY A 347 23.95 -4.32 -5.96
CA GLY A 347 23.58 -2.99 -6.46
C GLY A 347 22.77 -2.16 -5.47
N PHE A 348 22.32 -2.73 -4.35
CA PHE A 348 21.48 -2.01 -3.41
C PHE A 348 22.24 -0.91 -2.68
N ASN A 349 21.93 0.35 -3.00
CA ASN A 349 22.63 1.52 -2.48
C ASN A 349 22.12 1.90 -1.07
N LEU A 350 22.56 1.14 -0.06
CA LEU A 350 22.21 1.36 1.35
C LEU A 350 23.17 2.34 2.01
N ALA A 351 22.65 3.39 2.63
CA ALA A 351 23.37 4.18 3.61
C ALA A 351 22.99 3.69 5.02
N VAL A 352 23.95 3.15 5.72
CA VAL A 352 23.80 2.81 7.16
C VAL A 352 23.92 4.09 7.96
N ASN A 353 23.02 4.29 8.94
CA ASN A 353 23.05 5.42 9.87
C ASN A 353 24.21 5.34 10.86
#